data_533dce9fc053b62cb828d4b6a4bd7e3d
#
_entry.id   533dce9fc053b62cb828d4b6a4bd7e3d
#
_cell.length_a   1.000
_cell.length_b   1.000
_cell.length_c   1.000
_cell.angle_alpha   90.00
_cell.angle_beta   90.00
_cell.angle_gamma   90.00
#
_symmetry.space_group_name_H-M   'P 1'
#
loop_
_entity.id
_entity.type
_entity.pdbx_description
1 polymer ?
#
loop_
_entity_poly.entity_id
_entity_poly.type
_entity_poly.pdbx_seq_one_letter_code
_entity_poly.pdbx_strand_id
1 'polypeptide(L)'
;MPNIIYIDGKYSNYEDSKIHVNDRGYHFGDAVYEVIVFNKKIFYDFDSHIERLFNSLKSLEINFSFSISSLKLIIKNLIKMNRANIGSVYIQVSRGISERNHSYYGLNIKPILTIIITKKSNIDINVKGVRAITL
;
A
#
# COMPACT_ATOMS: atom_id res chain seq x y z
N MET A 1 -10.60 -12.55 -4.52
CA MET A 1 -10.39 -11.32 -3.76
C MET A 1 -9.52 -11.61 -2.54
N PRO A 2 -8.83 -10.64 -1.93
CA PRO A 2 -8.15 -10.84 -0.66
C PRO A 2 -9.19 -11.12 0.43
N ASN A 3 -8.83 -11.98 1.39
CA ASN A 3 -9.74 -12.26 2.51
C ASN A 3 -9.44 -11.32 3.70
N ILE A 4 -8.15 -11.05 3.92
CA ILE A 4 -7.68 -10.21 5.04
C ILE A 4 -6.83 -9.08 4.46
N ILE A 5 -7.05 -7.87 4.96
CA ILE A 5 -6.22 -6.68 4.71
C ILE A 5 -5.69 -6.11 6.02
N TYR A 6 -4.73 -5.20 5.92
CA TYR A 6 -4.30 -4.37 7.05
C TYR A 6 -4.73 -2.94 6.81
N ILE A 7 -5.39 -2.34 7.80
CA ILE A 7 -5.84 -0.95 7.74
C ILE A 7 -5.77 -0.33 9.14
N ASP A 8 -5.16 0.84 9.25
CA ASP A 8 -5.06 1.65 10.48
C ASP A 8 -4.74 0.84 11.75
N GLY A 9 -3.71 0.00 11.68
CA GLY A 9 -3.23 -0.77 12.83
C GLY A 9 -3.90 -2.13 13.04
N LYS A 10 -4.87 -2.52 12.18
CA LYS A 10 -5.67 -3.74 12.37
C LYS A 10 -5.64 -4.64 11.13
N TYR A 11 -5.68 -5.96 11.38
CA TYR A 11 -6.03 -6.94 10.36
C TYR A 11 -7.54 -7.09 10.32
N SER A 12 -8.16 -6.91 9.17
CA SER A 12 -9.62 -6.91 9.01
C SER A 12 -10.02 -7.74 7.78
N ASN A 13 -11.24 -8.28 7.79
CA ASN A 13 -11.80 -8.87 6.57
C ASN A 13 -11.94 -7.77 5.51
N TYR A 14 -11.67 -8.14 4.27
CA TYR A 14 -11.75 -7.21 3.15
C TYR A 14 -13.15 -6.57 3.02
N GLU A 15 -14.20 -7.38 3.17
CA GLU A 15 -15.59 -6.94 3.01
C GLU A 15 -16.07 -6.01 4.14
N ASP A 16 -15.48 -6.14 5.34
CA ASP A 16 -15.83 -5.32 6.50
C ASP A 16 -15.00 -4.04 6.59
N SER A 17 -13.97 -3.93 5.74
CA SER A 17 -13.01 -2.82 5.80
C SER A 17 -13.59 -1.58 5.14
N LYS A 18 -13.51 -0.44 5.85
CA LYS A 18 -14.06 0.84 5.41
C LYS A 18 -13.04 1.94 5.59
N ILE A 19 -13.05 2.89 4.68
CA ILE A 19 -12.33 4.15 4.79
C ILE A 19 -13.30 5.22 5.28
N HIS A 20 -12.85 6.06 6.19
CA HIS A 20 -13.65 7.18 6.66
C HIS A 20 -13.89 8.17 5.52
N VAL A 21 -15.11 8.71 5.40
CA VAL A 21 -15.48 9.63 4.31
C VAL A 21 -14.61 10.90 4.27
N ASN A 22 -14.08 11.32 5.42
CA ASN A 22 -13.18 12.48 5.53
C ASN A 22 -11.69 12.11 5.42
N ASP A 23 -11.34 10.90 4.92
CA ASP A 23 -9.96 10.59 4.59
C ASP A 23 -9.49 11.48 3.44
N ARG A 24 -8.36 12.16 3.63
CA ARG A 24 -7.83 13.09 2.62
C ARG A 24 -7.37 12.39 1.35
N GLY A 25 -6.97 11.12 1.44
CA GLY A 25 -6.68 10.28 0.28
C GLY A 25 -7.92 10.11 -0.61
N TYR A 26 -9.10 9.96 0.00
CA TYR A 26 -10.37 9.87 -0.73
C TYR A 26 -10.80 11.23 -1.34
N HIS A 27 -10.67 12.32 -0.57
CA HIS A 27 -11.13 13.64 -1.01
C HIS A 27 -10.23 14.31 -2.06
N PHE A 28 -8.90 14.15 -1.91
CA PHE A 28 -7.92 14.99 -2.61
C PHE A 28 -6.82 14.16 -3.31
N GLY A 29 -6.85 12.84 -3.19
CA GLY A 29 -5.70 12.04 -3.60
C GLY A 29 -4.45 12.28 -2.75
N ASP A 30 -4.60 12.84 -1.53
CA ASP A 30 -3.53 13.18 -0.61
C ASP A 30 -3.00 11.92 0.06
N ALA A 31 -2.28 11.12 -0.74
CA ALA A 31 -1.77 9.81 -0.39
C ALA A 31 -0.63 9.41 -1.31
N VAL A 32 0.17 8.45 -0.86
CA VAL A 32 1.21 7.78 -1.66
C VAL A 32 0.96 6.28 -1.68
N TYR A 33 1.41 5.58 -2.72
CA TYR A 33 1.26 4.14 -2.80
C TYR A 33 2.43 3.46 -3.50
N GLU A 34 2.57 2.16 -3.25
CA GLU A 34 3.47 1.26 -3.94
C GLU A 34 2.80 -0.07 -4.26
N VAL A 35 3.28 -0.73 -5.31
CA VAL A 35 2.84 -2.09 -5.67
C VAL A 35 4.07 -2.96 -5.84
N ILE A 36 4.21 -3.98 -4.99
CA ILE A 36 5.37 -4.88 -4.96
C ILE A 36 4.91 -6.28 -5.38
N VAL A 37 5.49 -6.81 -6.44
CA VAL A 37 5.22 -8.19 -6.88
C VAL A 37 6.01 -9.17 -6.01
N PHE A 38 5.41 -10.32 -5.71
CA PHE A 38 6.08 -11.42 -5.03
C PHE A 38 5.75 -12.78 -5.65
N ASN A 39 6.72 -13.69 -5.57
CA ASN A 39 6.58 -15.08 -5.97
C ASN A 39 7.30 -15.99 -4.97
N LYS A 40 6.61 -17.01 -4.42
CA LYS A 40 7.15 -17.95 -3.42
C LYS A 40 7.88 -17.25 -2.27
N LYS A 41 7.29 -16.15 -1.75
CA LYS A 41 7.84 -15.30 -0.67
C LYS A 41 9.09 -14.47 -1.07
N ILE A 42 9.51 -14.48 -2.32
CA ILE A 42 10.55 -13.59 -2.86
C ILE A 42 9.84 -12.33 -3.38
N PHE A 43 10.24 -11.17 -2.87
CA PHE A 43 9.76 -9.88 -3.34
C PHE A 43 10.69 -9.38 -4.44
N TYR A 44 10.12 -8.83 -5.51
CA TYR A 44 10.89 -8.17 -6.57
C TYR A 44 11.08 -6.70 -6.18
N ASP A 45 12.32 -6.24 -6.18
CA ASP A 45 12.74 -4.85 -5.94
C ASP A 45 12.16 -4.21 -4.66
N PHE A 46 11.98 -5.02 -3.60
CA PHE A 46 11.35 -4.59 -2.34
C PHE A 46 11.98 -3.32 -1.79
N ASP A 47 13.30 -3.28 -1.69
CA ASP A 47 14.00 -2.16 -1.05
C ASP A 47 13.84 -0.87 -1.86
N SER A 48 13.90 -0.93 -3.20
CA SER A 48 13.68 0.22 -4.10
C SER A 48 12.25 0.76 -4.00
N HIS A 49 11.25 -0.13 -3.92
CA HIS A 49 9.86 0.27 -3.70
C HIS A 49 9.66 0.96 -2.35
N ILE A 50 10.26 0.43 -1.30
CA ILE A 50 10.15 1.01 0.05
C ILE A 50 10.87 2.35 0.11
N GLU A 51 12.06 2.48 -0.48
CA GLU A 51 12.78 3.74 -0.58
C GLU A 51 11.92 4.80 -1.29
N ARG A 52 11.30 4.45 -2.43
CA ARG A 52 10.42 5.34 -3.17
C ARG A 52 9.19 5.74 -2.35
N LEU A 53 8.59 4.80 -1.61
CA LEU A 53 7.47 5.09 -0.70
C LEU A 53 7.86 6.17 0.32
N PHE A 54 8.99 6.00 1.01
CA PHE A 54 9.44 6.96 2.01
C PHE A 54 9.84 8.31 1.41
N ASN A 55 10.45 8.32 0.22
CA ASN A 55 10.76 9.56 -0.50
C ASN A 55 9.47 10.31 -0.88
N SER A 56 8.45 9.60 -1.35
CA SER A 56 7.15 10.19 -1.67
C SER A 56 6.44 10.74 -0.43
N LEU A 57 6.48 10.01 0.70
CA LEU A 57 5.95 10.48 1.97
C LEU A 57 6.62 11.76 2.44
N LYS A 58 7.95 11.82 2.33
CA LYS A 58 8.73 13.01 2.66
C LYS A 58 8.37 14.20 1.75
N SER A 59 8.23 13.96 0.45
CA SER A 59 7.89 15.00 -0.53
C SER A 59 6.50 15.60 -0.30
N LEU A 60 5.56 14.81 0.21
CA LEU A 60 4.22 15.26 0.59
C LEU A 60 4.12 15.70 2.06
N GLU A 61 5.23 15.69 2.80
CA GLU A 61 5.24 16.03 4.25
C GLU A 61 4.22 15.21 5.06
N ILE A 62 4.08 13.92 4.72
CA ILE A 62 3.25 12.98 5.49
C ILE A 62 4.13 12.33 6.56
N ASN A 63 3.87 12.65 7.84
CA ASN A 63 4.65 12.15 8.97
C ASN A 63 4.29 10.69 9.28
N PHE A 64 5.03 9.75 8.71
CA PHE A 64 4.78 8.32 8.79
C PHE A 64 5.82 7.63 9.68
N SER A 65 5.37 7.04 10.79
CA SER A 65 6.24 6.51 11.86
C SER A 65 6.55 5.01 11.78
N PHE A 66 6.05 4.28 10.78
CA PHE A 66 6.36 2.85 10.65
C PHE A 66 7.80 2.62 10.18
N SER A 67 8.48 1.67 10.83
CA SER A 67 9.78 1.21 10.36
C SER A 67 9.63 0.24 9.16
N ILE A 68 10.68 0.13 8.36
CA ILE A 68 10.75 -0.85 7.26
C ILE A 68 10.53 -2.27 7.78
N SER A 69 11.11 -2.59 8.94
CA SER A 69 10.95 -3.90 9.58
C SER A 69 9.50 -4.19 9.96
N SER A 70 8.78 -3.20 10.49
CA SER A 70 7.36 -3.31 10.82
C SER A 70 6.51 -3.54 9.57
N LEU A 71 6.74 -2.78 8.51
CA LEU A 71 6.05 -2.96 7.22
C LEU A 71 6.29 -4.38 6.67
N LYS A 72 7.54 -4.83 6.67
CA LYS A 72 7.92 -6.17 6.20
C LYS A 72 7.25 -7.28 7.00
N LEU A 73 7.12 -7.11 8.31
CA LEU A 73 6.42 -8.05 9.19
C LEU A 73 4.91 -8.12 8.88
N ILE A 74 4.27 -6.95 8.75
CA ILE A 74 2.83 -6.86 8.40
C ILE A 74 2.56 -7.54 7.06
N ILE A 75 3.37 -7.25 6.05
CA ILE A 75 3.25 -7.84 4.71
C ILE A 75 3.38 -9.36 4.77
N LYS A 76 4.40 -9.89 5.46
CA LYS A 76 4.59 -11.34 5.62
C LYS A 76 3.40 -12.00 6.31
N ASN A 77 2.85 -11.37 7.35
CA ASN A 77 1.67 -11.88 8.05
C ASN A 77 0.45 -11.89 7.11
N LEU A 78 0.22 -10.82 6.34
CA LEU A 78 -0.89 -10.76 5.38
C LEU A 78 -0.76 -11.85 4.30
N ILE A 79 0.43 -12.07 3.76
CA ILE A 79 0.68 -13.14 2.78
C ILE A 79 0.33 -14.51 3.38
N LYS A 80 0.75 -14.76 4.63
CA LYS A 80 0.44 -16.01 5.35
C LYS A 80 -1.07 -16.15 5.60
N MET A 81 -1.74 -15.12 6.14
CA MET A 81 -3.17 -15.14 6.44
C MET A 81 -4.01 -15.34 5.17
N ASN A 82 -3.61 -14.74 4.08
CA ASN A 82 -4.26 -14.89 2.78
C ASN A 82 -3.85 -16.17 2.04
N ARG A 83 -2.92 -16.98 2.55
CA ARG A 83 -2.38 -18.18 1.87
C ARG A 83 -1.96 -17.87 0.42
N ALA A 84 -1.25 -16.75 0.22
CA ALA A 84 -0.82 -16.31 -1.09
C ALA A 84 0.60 -16.79 -1.39
N ASN A 85 0.81 -17.42 -2.56
CA ASN A 85 2.13 -17.83 -3.03
C ASN A 85 2.70 -16.88 -4.08
N ILE A 86 1.82 -16.36 -4.95
CA ILE A 86 2.16 -15.44 -6.04
C ILE A 86 1.16 -14.31 -6.00
N GLY A 87 1.60 -13.09 -6.25
CA GLY A 87 0.72 -11.95 -6.28
C GLY A 87 1.42 -10.61 -6.18
N SER A 88 0.68 -9.62 -5.72
CA SER A 88 1.20 -8.29 -5.45
C SER A 88 0.75 -7.80 -4.08
N VAL A 89 1.60 -6.98 -3.48
CA VAL A 89 1.33 -6.21 -2.27
C VAL A 89 1.04 -4.78 -2.71
N TYR A 90 -0.15 -4.30 -2.45
CA TYR A 90 -0.49 -2.88 -2.55
C TYR A 90 -0.30 -2.25 -1.17
N ILE A 91 0.46 -1.17 -1.10
CA ILE A 91 0.70 -0.39 0.12
C ILE A 91 0.23 1.03 -0.18
N GLN A 92 -0.65 1.58 0.63
CA GLN A 92 -1.06 2.99 0.55
C GLN A 92 -0.95 3.65 1.91
N VAL A 93 -0.46 4.87 1.93
CA VAL A 93 -0.47 5.74 3.10
C VAL A 93 -1.18 7.03 2.71
N SER A 94 -2.37 7.27 3.26
CA SER A 94 -3.04 8.57 3.15
C SER A 94 -2.55 9.50 4.25
N ARG A 95 -2.69 10.83 4.05
CA ARG A 95 -2.42 11.78 5.13
C ARG A 95 -3.31 11.51 6.36
N GLY A 96 -4.53 10.94 6.16
CA GLY A 96 -5.46 10.59 7.22
C GLY A 96 -6.73 11.43 7.19
N ILE A 97 -7.43 11.42 8.32
CA ILE A 97 -8.78 11.99 8.48
C ILE A 97 -8.68 13.42 8.98
N SER A 98 -9.35 14.34 8.30
CA SER A 98 -9.57 15.72 8.77
C SER A 98 -10.88 16.27 8.19
N GLU A 99 -11.36 17.38 8.73
CA GLU A 99 -12.44 18.14 8.08
C GLU A 99 -12.05 18.51 6.65
N ARG A 100 -13.03 18.57 5.76
CA ARG A 100 -12.79 18.85 4.34
C ARG A 100 -12.32 20.29 4.15
N ASN A 101 -11.01 20.47 4.11
CA ASN A 101 -10.32 21.71 3.78
C ASN A 101 -9.14 21.40 2.85
N HIS A 102 -8.89 22.24 1.85
CA HIS A 102 -7.74 22.08 0.96
C HIS A 102 -6.42 22.23 1.74
N SER A 103 -6.32 23.21 2.63
CA SER A 103 -5.14 23.39 3.48
C SER A 103 -5.02 22.26 4.52
N TYR A 104 -3.81 21.78 4.70
CA TYR A 104 -3.45 20.83 5.77
C TYR A 104 -2.38 21.40 6.73
N TYR A 105 -1.92 22.61 6.49
CA TYR A 105 -0.90 23.25 7.31
C TYR A 105 -1.37 23.44 8.76
N GLY A 106 -0.48 23.11 9.71
CA GLY A 106 -0.78 23.23 11.14
C GLY A 106 -1.72 22.14 11.69
N LEU A 107 -2.20 21.22 10.89
CA LEU A 107 -3.03 20.11 11.35
C LEU A 107 -2.17 18.92 11.78
N ASN A 108 -2.42 18.42 12.98
CA ASN A 108 -1.83 17.16 13.44
C ASN A 108 -2.68 15.97 12.99
N ILE A 109 -2.50 15.55 11.74
CA ILE A 109 -3.27 14.47 11.13
C ILE A 109 -2.47 13.17 11.23
N LYS A 110 -3.08 12.10 11.74
CA LYS A 110 -2.49 10.77 11.81
C LYS A 110 -2.63 10.06 10.46
N PRO A 111 -1.53 9.67 9.78
CA PRO A 111 -1.59 8.93 8.53
C PRO A 111 -2.26 7.57 8.69
N ILE A 112 -2.97 7.14 7.65
CA ILE A 112 -3.62 5.82 7.60
C ILE A 112 -2.87 4.93 6.63
N LEU A 113 -2.36 3.81 7.16
CA LEU A 113 -1.71 2.76 6.38
C LEU A 113 -2.74 1.70 5.98
N THR A 114 -2.81 1.42 4.68
CA THR A 114 -3.59 0.31 4.12
C THR A 114 -2.67 -0.62 3.35
N ILE A 115 -2.75 -1.94 3.59
CA ILE A 115 -1.99 -2.95 2.85
C ILE A 115 -2.95 -4.06 2.39
N ILE A 116 -2.92 -4.35 1.08
CA ILE A 116 -3.77 -5.35 0.44
C ILE A 116 -2.90 -6.34 -0.31
N ILE A 117 -3.20 -7.64 -0.17
CA ILE A 117 -2.56 -8.70 -0.95
C ILE A 117 -3.51 -9.16 -2.06
N THR A 118 -3.08 -8.99 -3.31
CA THR A 118 -3.79 -9.54 -4.47
C THR A 118 -3.10 -10.82 -4.90
N LYS A 119 -3.83 -11.96 -4.82
CA LYS A 119 -3.31 -13.26 -5.29
C LYS A 119 -3.38 -13.35 -6.80
N LYS A 120 -2.38 -14.00 -7.39
CA LYS A 120 -2.42 -14.45 -8.78
C LYS A 120 -2.25 -15.98 -8.80
N SER A 121 -2.96 -16.65 -9.71
CA SER A 121 -2.84 -18.10 -9.91
C SER A 121 -1.52 -18.47 -10.60
N ASN A 122 -1.12 -17.66 -11.59
CA ASN A 122 0.16 -17.76 -12.30
C ASN A 122 0.66 -16.34 -12.63
N ILE A 123 1.97 -16.19 -12.81
CA ILE A 123 2.51 -15.04 -13.54
C ILE A 123 2.34 -15.45 -15.02
N ASP A 124 1.33 -14.92 -15.68
CA ASP A 124 1.21 -15.01 -17.13
C ASP A 124 2.40 -14.26 -17.75
N ILE A 125 3.45 -15.01 -18.01
CA ILE A 125 4.52 -14.53 -18.88
C ILE A 125 3.92 -14.59 -20.29
N ASN A 126 3.42 -13.45 -20.72
CA ASN A 126 2.87 -13.32 -22.06
C ASN A 126 4.02 -13.49 -23.05
N VAL A 127 4.14 -14.69 -23.62
CA VAL A 127 5.22 -15.10 -24.55
C VAL A 127 5.26 -14.22 -25.81
N LYS A 128 4.19 -13.48 -26.07
CA LYS A 128 4.05 -12.56 -27.22
C LYS A 128 4.58 -11.18 -26.91
N GLY A 129 5.58 -10.89 -26.30
CA GLY A 129 6.18 -9.57 -26.10
C GLY A 129 5.26 -8.37 -26.44
N VAL A 130 5.55 -7.21 -25.91
CA VAL A 130 4.86 -5.96 -26.22
C VAL A 130 5.78 -5.05 -27.00
N ARG A 131 5.24 -4.21 -27.88
CA ARG A 131 6.01 -3.13 -28.51
C ARG A 131 6.09 -1.98 -27.53
N ALA A 132 7.28 -1.48 -27.29
CA ALA A 132 7.52 -0.28 -26.50
C ALA A 132 8.28 0.74 -27.34
N ILE A 133 8.03 2.02 -27.08
CA ILE A 133 8.80 3.14 -27.62
C ILE A 133 9.39 3.92 -26.46
N THR A 134 10.60 4.40 -26.63
CA THR A 134 11.23 5.35 -25.70
C THR A 134 11.00 6.75 -26.25
N LEU A 135 10.49 7.64 -25.42
CA LEU A 135 10.28 9.06 -25.77
C LEU A 135 11.40 9.88 -25.18
#